data_6ed4000db7d833e09fe11ba7abf11ff5
#
_entry.id   6ed4000db7d833e09fe11ba7abf11ff5
#
_cell.length_a   1.000
_cell.length_b   1.000
_cell.length_c   1.000
_cell.angle_alpha   90.00
_cell.angle_beta   90.00
_cell.angle_gamma   90.00
#
_symmetry.space_group_name_H-M   'P 1'
#
loop_
_entity.id
_entity.type
_entity.pdbx_description
1 polymer ?
#
loop_
_entity_poly.entity_id
_entity_poly.type
_entity_poly.pdbx_seq_one_letter_code
_entity_poly.pdbx_strand_id
1 'polypeptide(L)'
;MLELSGICKSYHRQNILDGVELTVRPGECVGIVGYNGCGKTTLLSIIAGALKADKGSILFNGRQAVGHPRVFAEEAAYVPQENPRMEELTVRDNLLLWYRGSRTGMEEDLRSGAAAMLGVDKMLDRTAGRLSGGMKKRVSIACALSNHAPVLIMDEPGAALDLECKELIRNYLQEYMAGGGAVVLTSHELAELAMCTDMYALKQCRLTKIVNGSSAEELIRQFR
;
A
#
# COMPACT_ATOMS: atom_id res chain seq x y z
N MET A 1 8.58 -12.13 1.70
CA MET A 1 8.64 -11.77 3.12
C MET A 1 9.25 -10.38 3.26
N LEU A 2 8.61 -9.50 4.03
CA LEU A 2 9.12 -8.16 4.39
C LEU A 2 9.53 -8.17 5.86
N GLU A 3 10.70 -7.64 6.18
CA GLU A 3 11.22 -7.52 7.54
C GLU A 3 11.77 -6.12 7.77
N LEU A 4 11.32 -5.47 8.83
CA LEU A 4 11.82 -4.19 9.31
C LEU A 4 12.50 -4.41 10.66
N SER A 5 13.69 -3.86 10.84
CA SER A 5 14.42 -3.93 12.11
C SER A 5 14.98 -2.57 12.51
N GLY A 6 14.54 -2.09 13.67
CA GLY A 6 15.04 -0.88 14.29
C GLY A 6 14.79 0.41 13.48
N ILE A 7 13.69 0.50 12.74
CA ILE A 7 13.41 1.69 11.92
C ILE A 7 13.17 2.91 12.79
N CYS A 8 13.99 3.95 12.60
CA CYS A 8 13.84 5.25 13.24
C CYS A 8 13.69 6.35 12.20
N LYS A 9 12.88 7.37 12.55
CA LYS A 9 12.69 8.58 11.74
C LYS A 9 12.39 9.78 12.61
N SER A 10 13.05 10.90 12.32
CA SER A 10 12.83 12.18 13.00
C SER A 10 12.71 13.31 12.00
N TYR A 11 11.94 14.34 12.34
CA TYR A 11 11.86 15.62 11.63
C TYR A 11 12.12 16.75 12.64
N HIS A 12 13.06 17.63 12.36
CA HIS A 12 13.34 18.84 13.16
C HIS A 12 13.38 18.58 14.69
N ARG A 13 14.06 17.54 15.16
CA ARG A 13 14.16 17.10 16.58
C ARG A 13 12.93 16.39 17.16
N GLN A 14 11.88 16.19 16.37
CA GLN A 14 10.72 15.41 16.80
C GLN A 14 10.86 13.97 16.27
N ASN A 15 10.90 12.99 17.17
CA ASN A 15 10.84 11.59 16.79
C ASN A 15 9.44 11.24 16.28
N ILE A 16 9.39 10.56 15.13
CA ILE A 16 8.16 10.06 14.52
C ILE A 16 8.11 8.53 14.59
N LEU A 17 9.26 7.87 14.41
CA LEU A 17 9.41 6.42 14.56
C LEU A 17 10.65 6.15 15.41
N ASP A 18 10.53 5.22 16.36
CA ASP A 18 11.59 4.87 17.31
C ASP A 18 11.68 3.33 17.45
N GLY A 19 12.64 2.73 16.72
CA GLY A 19 12.93 1.31 16.79
C GLY A 19 11.78 0.42 16.33
N VAL A 20 11.12 0.77 15.19
CA VAL A 20 9.99 -0.01 14.69
C VAL A 20 10.46 -1.36 14.15
N GLU A 21 9.82 -2.42 14.62
CA GLU A 21 9.97 -3.80 14.18
C GLU A 21 8.68 -4.28 13.51
N LEU A 22 8.79 -4.97 12.36
CA LEU A 22 7.65 -5.55 11.66
C LEU A 22 8.10 -6.71 10.78
N THR A 23 7.33 -7.78 10.77
CA THR A 23 7.49 -8.88 9.81
C THR A 23 6.16 -9.15 9.13
N VAL A 24 6.18 -9.27 7.80
CA VAL A 24 5.00 -9.61 6.98
C VAL A 24 5.39 -10.76 6.05
N ARG A 25 4.66 -11.87 6.15
CA ARG A 25 4.89 -13.06 5.34
C ARG A 25 4.06 -13.03 4.05
N PRO A 26 4.44 -13.83 3.04
CA PRO A 26 3.60 -14.05 1.87
C PRO A 26 2.18 -14.49 2.28
N GLY A 27 1.17 -13.92 1.65
CA GLY A 27 -0.23 -14.19 1.94
C GLY A 27 -0.81 -13.44 3.15
N GLU A 28 0.01 -12.70 3.90
CA GLU A 28 -0.46 -11.93 5.06
C GLU A 28 -0.89 -10.51 4.68
N CYS A 29 -1.90 -10.02 5.41
CA CYS A 29 -2.29 -8.62 5.43
C CYS A 29 -2.03 -8.03 6.82
N VAL A 30 -1.22 -6.99 6.89
CA VAL A 30 -0.94 -6.26 8.13
C VAL A 30 -1.61 -4.91 8.11
N GLY A 31 -2.50 -4.67 9.08
CA GLY A 31 -3.15 -3.39 9.32
C GLY A 31 -2.38 -2.55 10.34
N ILE A 32 -2.13 -1.29 10.02
CA ILE A 32 -1.51 -0.32 10.93
C ILE A 32 -2.53 0.74 11.31
N VAL A 33 -2.87 0.83 12.58
CA VAL A 33 -3.79 1.83 13.13
C VAL A 33 -3.07 2.82 14.02
N GLY A 34 -3.65 4.00 14.21
CA GLY A 34 -3.09 5.05 15.07
C GLY A 34 -3.69 6.40 14.77
N TYR A 35 -3.48 7.37 15.66
CA TYR A 35 -3.98 8.76 15.51
C TYR A 35 -3.47 9.42 14.23
N ASN A 36 -4.22 10.41 13.74
CA ASN A 36 -3.74 11.26 12.65
C ASN A 36 -2.45 11.97 13.04
N GLY A 37 -1.46 11.95 12.16
CA GLY A 37 -0.15 12.55 12.42
C GLY A 37 0.79 11.70 13.29
N CYS A 38 0.42 10.48 13.72
CA CYS A 38 1.31 9.62 14.52
C CYS A 38 2.46 9.00 13.75
N GLY A 39 2.51 9.14 12.39
CA GLY A 39 3.60 8.64 11.57
C GLY A 39 3.26 7.45 10.68
N LYS A 40 1.98 7.06 10.51
CA LYS A 40 1.57 5.93 9.64
C LYS A 40 2.08 6.09 8.20
N THR A 41 1.73 7.21 7.55
CA THR A 41 2.19 7.53 6.19
C THR A 41 3.72 7.58 6.10
N THR A 42 4.40 8.08 7.14
CA THR A 42 5.87 8.09 7.23
C THR A 42 6.41 6.66 7.21
N LEU A 43 5.84 5.76 8.00
CA LEU A 43 6.25 4.36 8.05
C LEU A 43 6.01 3.68 6.70
N LEU A 44 4.80 3.83 6.11
CA LEU A 44 4.51 3.25 4.79
C LEU A 44 5.43 3.78 3.70
N SER A 45 5.72 5.09 3.69
CA SER A 45 6.65 5.71 2.73
C SER A 45 8.08 5.17 2.89
N ILE A 46 8.50 4.83 4.11
CA ILE A 46 9.81 4.22 4.37
C ILE A 46 9.82 2.77 3.86
N ILE A 47 8.78 1.99 4.13
CA ILE A 47 8.64 0.61 3.63
C ILE A 47 8.67 0.58 2.10
N ALA A 48 8.05 1.58 1.47
CA ALA A 48 8.00 1.72 0.02
C ALA A 48 9.31 2.26 -0.61
N GLY A 49 10.27 2.70 0.19
CA GLY A 49 11.50 3.34 -0.31
C GLY A 49 11.30 4.76 -0.84
N ALA A 50 10.10 5.33 -0.69
CA ALA A 50 9.80 6.72 -1.06
C ALA A 50 10.40 7.74 -0.06
N LEU A 51 10.67 7.30 1.16
CA LEU A 51 11.29 8.07 2.21
C LEU A 51 12.44 7.28 2.85
N LYS A 52 13.57 7.94 3.09
CA LYS A 52 14.71 7.32 3.75
C LYS A 52 14.52 7.28 5.27
N ALA A 53 14.69 6.10 5.88
CA ALA A 53 14.83 5.96 7.33
C ALA A 53 16.14 6.60 7.81
N ASP A 54 16.17 7.11 9.04
CA ASP A 54 17.39 7.64 9.66
C ASP A 54 18.26 6.51 10.22
N LYS A 55 17.61 5.40 10.70
CA LYS A 55 18.26 4.18 11.18
C LYS A 55 17.40 2.96 10.87
N GLY A 56 18.01 1.79 11.00
CA GLY A 56 17.36 0.50 10.82
C GLY A 56 17.62 -0.13 9.46
N SER A 57 17.04 -1.32 9.27
CA SER A 57 17.16 -2.10 8.04
C SER A 57 15.80 -2.57 7.54
N ILE A 58 15.69 -2.76 6.25
CA ILE A 58 14.52 -3.30 5.56
C ILE A 58 15.01 -4.41 4.64
N LEU A 59 14.45 -5.60 4.83
CA LEU A 59 14.74 -6.76 4.00
C LEU A 59 13.48 -7.18 3.25
N PHE A 60 13.61 -7.39 1.95
CA PHE A 60 12.61 -8.10 1.14
C PHE A 60 13.19 -9.44 0.73
N ASN A 61 12.58 -10.53 1.17
CA ASN A 61 13.05 -11.90 0.90
C ASN A 61 14.54 -12.09 1.25
N GLY A 62 15.00 -11.50 2.37
CA GLY A 62 16.39 -11.51 2.80
C GLY A 62 17.32 -10.53 2.06
N ARG A 63 16.84 -9.79 1.06
CA ARG A 63 17.61 -8.79 0.30
C ARG A 63 17.52 -7.43 1.00
N GLN A 64 18.67 -6.84 1.36
CA GLN A 64 18.73 -5.50 1.95
C GLN A 64 18.24 -4.44 0.96
N ALA A 65 17.25 -3.64 1.38
CA ALA A 65 16.66 -2.59 0.55
C ALA A 65 17.21 -1.19 0.87
N VAL A 66 17.56 -0.91 2.13
CA VAL A 66 18.13 0.40 2.51
C VAL A 66 19.44 0.63 1.79
N GLY A 67 19.53 1.72 1.02
CA GLY A 67 20.67 2.01 0.14
C GLY A 67 20.61 1.36 -1.25
N HIS A 68 19.60 0.54 -1.52
CA HIS A 68 19.43 -0.18 -2.79
C HIS A 68 18.06 0.12 -3.45
N PRO A 69 17.88 1.25 -4.13
CA PRO A 69 16.59 1.67 -4.71
C PRO A 69 15.97 0.64 -5.66
N ARG A 70 16.79 -0.15 -6.33
CA ARG A 70 16.30 -1.22 -7.24
C ARG A 70 15.53 -2.30 -6.50
N VAL A 71 15.93 -2.64 -5.25
CA VAL A 71 15.22 -3.64 -4.45
C VAL A 71 13.82 -3.15 -4.14
N PHE A 72 13.65 -1.89 -3.72
CA PHE A 72 12.32 -1.31 -3.52
C PHE A 72 11.48 -1.33 -4.81
N ALA A 73 12.07 -0.97 -5.95
CA ALA A 73 11.37 -0.93 -7.23
C ALA A 73 10.94 -2.32 -7.73
N GLU A 74 11.61 -3.39 -7.31
CA GLU A 74 11.27 -4.77 -7.67
C GLU A 74 10.30 -5.42 -6.67
N GLU A 75 10.41 -5.09 -5.38
CA GLU A 75 9.74 -5.82 -4.31
C GLU A 75 8.54 -5.11 -3.71
N ALA A 76 8.39 -3.79 -3.94
CA ALA A 76 7.34 -2.98 -3.32
C ALA A 76 6.48 -2.23 -4.35
N ALA A 77 5.16 -2.34 -4.21
CA ALA A 77 4.18 -1.49 -4.87
C ALA A 77 3.57 -0.55 -3.83
N TYR A 78 3.55 0.76 -4.09
CA TYR A 78 3.04 1.75 -3.15
C TYR A 78 1.88 2.54 -3.73
N VAL A 79 0.77 2.54 -3.01
CA VAL A 79 -0.42 3.33 -3.30
C VAL A 79 -0.61 4.34 -2.16
N PRO A 80 -0.13 5.58 -2.30
CA PRO A 80 -0.33 6.62 -1.30
C PRO A 80 -1.78 7.05 -1.20
N GLN A 81 -2.11 7.78 -0.15
CA GLN A 81 -3.45 8.35 0.07
C GLN A 81 -3.84 9.26 -1.10
N GLU A 82 -2.97 10.21 -1.45
CA GLU A 82 -3.07 11.00 -2.67
C GLU A 82 -2.27 10.33 -3.79
N ASN A 83 -2.94 10.01 -4.89
CA ASN A 83 -2.34 9.21 -5.94
C ASN A 83 -1.64 10.08 -6.97
N PRO A 84 -0.31 9.97 -7.13
CA PRO A 84 0.40 10.67 -8.18
C PRO A 84 0.01 10.09 -9.55
N ARG A 85 -0.60 10.91 -10.36
CA ARG A 85 -0.92 10.60 -11.76
C ARG A 85 -0.87 11.87 -12.58
N MET A 86 -0.67 11.72 -13.86
CA MET A 86 -0.75 12.85 -14.80
C MET A 86 -2.21 13.02 -15.21
N GLU A 87 -2.86 14.03 -14.65
CA GLU A 87 -4.31 14.25 -14.82
C GLU A 87 -4.71 14.59 -16.25
N GLU A 88 -3.80 15.16 -17.02
CA GLU A 88 -3.97 15.55 -18.42
C GLU A 88 -3.91 14.36 -19.38
N LEU A 89 -3.26 13.27 -18.97
CA LEU A 89 -3.09 12.08 -19.77
C LEU A 89 -4.30 11.15 -19.68
N THR A 90 -4.46 10.30 -20.68
CA THR A 90 -5.41 9.18 -20.61
C THR A 90 -4.96 8.14 -19.58
N VAL A 91 -5.88 7.27 -19.17
CA VAL A 91 -5.53 6.11 -18.31
C VAL A 91 -4.49 5.23 -18.99
N ARG A 92 -4.64 5.00 -20.30
CA ARG A 92 -3.69 4.22 -21.11
C ARG A 92 -2.28 4.81 -21.05
N ASP A 93 -2.15 6.12 -21.23
CA ASP A 93 -0.86 6.80 -21.21
C ASP A 93 -0.24 6.76 -19.80
N ASN A 94 -1.05 6.95 -18.76
CA ASN A 94 -0.60 6.78 -17.38
C ASN A 94 -0.05 5.36 -17.14
N LEU A 95 -0.78 4.31 -17.53
CA LEU A 95 -0.29 2.93 -17.42
C LEU A 95 1.03 2.73 -18.17
N LEU A 96 1.14 3.20 -19.42
CA LEU A 96 2.36 3.05 -20.21
C LEU A 96 3.60 3.64 -19.52
N LEU A 97 3.46 4.74 -18.80
CA LEU A 97 4.55 5.32 -18.02
C LEU A 97 5.03 4.36 -16.92
N TRP A 98 4.10 3.74 -16.21
CA TRP A 98 4.42 2.79 -15.13
C TRP A 98 4.99 1.47 -15.66
N TYR A 99 4.49 0.97 -16.78
CA TYR A 99 5.04 -0.19 -17.48
C TYR A 99 6.35 0.12 -18.23
N ARG A 100 6.93 1.32 -18.03
CA ARG A 100 8.17 1.77 -18.69
C ARG A 100 8.15 1.61 -20.22
N GLY A 101 6.99 1.81 -20.82
CA GLY A 101 6.77 1.68 -22.26
C GLY A 101 6.59 0.24 -22.76
N SER A 102 6.59 -0.77 -21.87
CA SER A 102 6.30 -2.16 -22.24
C SER A 102 4.83 -2.35 -22.57
N ARG A 103 4.46 -2.19 -23.85
CA ARG A 103 3.08 -2.41 -24.31
C ARG A 103 2.63 -3.85 -24.09
N THR A 104 3.49 -4.82 -24.36
CA THR A 104 3.17 -6.25 -24.18
C THR A 104 2.81 -6.57 -22.73
N GLY A 105 3.62 -6.13 -21.77
CA GLY A 105 3.32 -6.36 -20.35
C GLY A 105 2.02 -5.67 -19.90
N MET A 106 1.76 -4.44 -20.37
CA MET A 106 0.52 -3.73 -20.08
C MET A 106 -0.70 -4.47 -20.67
N GLU A 107 -0.64 -4.94 -21.92
CA GLU A 107 -1.74 -5.64 -22.57
C GLU A 107 -2.04 -7.00 -21.94
N GLU A 108 -1.03 -7.66 -21.40
CA GLU A 108 -1.18 -8.92 -20.68
C GLU A 108 -1.90 -8.70 -19.34
N ASP A 109 -1.51 -7.66 -18.60
CA ASP A 109 -2.14 -7.28 -17.34
C ASP A 109 -3.58 -6.76 -17.53
N LEU A 110 -3.85 -6.05 -18.62
CA LEU A 110 -5.20 -5.63 -19.02
C LEU A 110 -6.12 -6.81 -19.41
N ARG A 111 -5.57 -7.97 -19.75
CA ARG A 111 -6.36 -9.17 -20.05
C ARG A 111 -6.68 -10.01 -18.82
N SER A 112 -5.75 -10.17 -17.91
CA SER A 112 -5.87 -11.14 -16.81
C SER A 112 -5.20 -10.73 -15.50
N GLY A 113 -4.55 -9.57 -15.44
CA GLY A 113 -3.84 -9.10 -14.26
C GLY A 113 -4.62 -8.10 -13.42
N ALA A 114 -3.90 -7.34 -12.59
CA ALA A 114 -4.45 -6.34 -11.68
C ALA A 114 -5.33 -5.29 -12.38
N ALA A 115 -4.90 -4.83 -13.57
CA ALA A 115 -5.65 -3.84 -14.34
C ALA A 115 -7.02 -4.37 -14.81
N ALA A 116 -7.09 -5.64 -15.25
CA ALA A 116 -8.35 -6.30 -15.63
C ALA A 116 -9.26 -6.48 -14.42
N MET A 117 -8.75 -7.03 -13.32
CA MET A 117 -9.51 -7.32 -12.11
C MET A 117 -10.09 -6.05 -11.47
N LEU A 118 -9.36 -4.94 -11.56
CA LEU A 118 -9.80 -3.63 -11.10
C LEU A 118 -10.69 -2.89 -12.13
N GLY A 119 -11.01 -3.51 -13.27
CA GLY A 119 -11.84 -2.92 -14.32
C GLY A 119 -11.22 -1.68 -14.97
N VAL A 120 -9.89 -1.58 -14.98
CA VAL A 120 -9.16 -0.45 -15.57
C VAL A 120 -9.19 -0.53 -17.11
N ASP A 121 -9.31 -1.72 -17.67
CA ASP A 121 -9.50 -2.02 -19.08
C ASP A 121 -10.68 -1.24 -19.70
N LYS A 122 -11.74 -0.98 -18.91
CA LYS A 122 -12.98 -0.30 -19.34
C LYS A 122 -12.87 1.23 -19.37
N MET A 123 -11.73 1.80 -18.97
CA MET A 123 -11.58 3.25 -18.86
C MET A 123 -10.31 3.82 -19.50
N LEU A 124 -9.64 3.02 -20.33
CA LEU A 124 -8.33 3.33 -20.91
C LEU A 124 -8.27 4.66 -21.66
N ASP A 125 -9.31 5.00 -22.40
CA ASP A 125 -9.35 6.19 -23.26
C ASP A 125 -9.90 7.44 -22.53
N ARG A 126 -10.24 7.29 -21.23
CA ARG A 126 -10.67 8.43 -20.41
C ARG A 126 -9.46 9.21 -19.90
N THR A 127 -9.58 10.53 -19.87
CA THR A 127 -8.60 11.42 -19.22
C THR A 127 -8.60 11.18 -17.71
N ALA A 128 -7.44 10.97 -17.11
CA ALA A 128 -7.31 10.60 -15.69
C ALA A 128 -7.92 11.65 -14.74
N GLY A 129 -7.84 12.93 -15.07
CA GLY A 129 -8.45 14.01 -14.29
C GLY A 129 -9.97 13.96 -14.20
N ARG A 130 -10.65 13.37 -15.21
CA ARG A 130 -12.11 13.25 -15.29
C ARG A 130 -12.69 12.00 -14.62
N LEU A 131 -11.86 11.17 -14.02
CA LEU A 131 -12.29 9.97 -13.30
C LEU A 131 -12.89 10.32 -11.94
N SER A 132 -13.84 9.49 -11.47
CA SER A 132 -14.29 9.55 -10.07
C SER A 132 -13.16 9.14 -9.10
N GLY A 133 -13.30 9.46 -7.82
CA GLY A 133 -12.30 9.08 -6.80
C GLY A 133 -11.99 7.58 -6.80
N GLY A 134 -13.03 6.73 -6.86
CA GLY A 134 -12.88 5.29 -6.93
C GLY A 134 -12.18 4.81 -8.21
N MET A 135 -12.54 5.36 -9.36
CA MET A 135 -11.84 5.05 -10.62
C MET A 135 -10.37 5.46 -10.57
N LYS A 136 -10.08 6.63 -9.99
CA LYS A 136 -8.72 7.12 -9.78
C LYS A 136 -7.91 6.16 -8.90
N LYS A 137 -8.49 5.67 -7.79
CA LYS A 137 -7.84 4.72 -6.89
C LYS A 137 -7.53 3.38 -7.60
N ARG A 138 -8.48 2.84 -8.37
CA ARG A 138 -8.29 1.60 -9.14
C ARG A 138 -7.13 1.71 -10.14
N VAL A 139 -7.08 2.81 -10.88
CA VAL A 139 -5.97 3.10 -11.79
C VAL A 139 -4.65 3.18 -11.04
N SER A 140 -4.62 3.83 -9.87
CA SER A 140 -3.41 3.97 -9.07
C SER A 140 -2.89 2.63 -8.54
N ILE A 141 -3.79 1.72 -8.14
CA ILE A 141 -3.42 0.35 -7.73
C ILE A 141 -2.82 -0.41 -8.93
N ALA A 142 -3.49 -0.37 -10.09
CA ALA A 142 -2.98 -1.02 -11.30
C ALA A 142 -1.60 -0.46 -11.71
N CYS A 143 -1.42 0.86 -11.68
CA CYS A 143 -0.13 1.48 -11.93
C CYS A 143 0.95 1.01 -10.95
N ALA A 144 0.66 1.00 -9.65
CA ALA A 144 1.62 0.59 -8.62
C ALA A 144 2.06 -0.88 -8.79
N LEU A 145 1.17 -1.74 -9.28
CA LEU A 145 1.42 -3.18 -9.48
C LEU A 145 1.99 -3.53 -10.86
N SER A 146 2.28 -2.54 -11.70
CA SER A 146 2.87 -2.74 -13.03
C SER A 146 4.22 -3.49 -13.02
N ASN A 147 4.90 -3.53 -11.87
CA ASN A 147 6.13 -4.26 -11.63
C ASN A 147 5.92 -5.66 -11.04
N HIS A 148 4.66 -6.10 -10.84
CA HIS A 148 4.30 -7.38 -10.19
C HIS A 148 4.97 -7.56 -8.82
N ALA A 149 5.15 -6.47 -8.07
CA ALA A 149 5.81 -6.49 -6.77
C ALA A 149 5.10 -7.45 -5.80
N PRO A 150 5.83 -8.25 -5.01
CA PRO A 150 5.24 -9.19 -4.05
C PRO A 150 4.70 -8.53 -2.78
N VAL A 151 5.02 -7.26 -2.53
CA VAL A 151 4.51 -6.51 -1.36
C VAL A 151 3.75 -5.27 -1.81
N LEU A 152 2.46 -5.21 -1.50
CA LEU A 152 1.60 -4.06 -1.76
C LEU A 152 1.42 -3.23 -0.49
N ILE A 153 1.75 -1.95 -0.57
CA ILE A 153 1.67 -0.99 0.53
C ILE A 153 0.61 0.04 0.19
N MET A 154 -0.39 0.22 1.07
CA MET A 154 -1.53 1.09 0.79
C MET A 154 -1.82 2.04 1.97
N ASP A 155 -1.86 3.33 1.69
CA ASP A 155 -2.24 4.34 2.67
C ASP A 155 -3.71 4.70 2.49
N GLU A 156 -4.57 4.30 3.44
CA GLU A 156 -6.01 4.50 3.47
C GLU A 156 -6.71 4.17 2.13
N PRO A 157 -6.67 2.90 1.67
CA PRO A 157 -7.12 2.52 0.32
C PRO A 157 -8.60 2.82 0.05
N GLY A 158 -9.48 2.71 1.04
CA GLY A 158 -10.94 2.92 0.91
C GLY A 158 -11.43 4.32 1.26
N ALA A 159 -10.54 5.24 1.66
CA ALA A 159 -10.95 6.58 2.07
C ALA A 159 -11.70 7.33 0.95
N ALA A 160 -12.89 7.86 1.29
CA ALA A 160 -13.76 8.62 0.38
C ALA A 160 -14.22 7.86 -0.88
N LEU A 161 -14.27 6.52 -0.86
CA LEU A 161 -14.78 5.69 -1.94
C LEU A 161 -16.21 5.22 -1.67
N ASP A 162 -16.97 4.98 -2.74
CA ASP A 162 -18.26 4.30 -2.67
C ASP A 162 -18.11 2.82 -2.32
N LEU A 163 -19.20 2.18 -1.91
CA LEU A 163 -19.21 0.80 -1.43
C LEU A 163 -18.76 -0.18 -2.53
N GLU A 164 -19.23 0.01 -3.77
CA GLU A 164 -18.90 -0.87 -4.89
C GLU A 164 -17.38 -0.87 -5.16
N CYS A 165 -16.76 0.31 -5.16
CA CYS A 165 -15.32 0.42 -5.35
C CYS A 165 -14.54 -0.22 -4.20
N LYS A 166 -14.99 -0.04 -2.94
CA LYS A 166 -14.37 -0.68 -1.77
C LYS A 166 -14.42 -2.20 -1.87
N GLU A 167 -15.57 -2.76 -2.28
CA GLU A 167 -15.73 -4.21 -2.46
C GLU A 167 -14.81 -4.74 -3.56
N LEU A 168 -14.73 -4.05 -4.68
CA LEU A 168 -13.86 -4.45 -5.78
C LEU A 168 -12.37 -4.46 -5.37
N ILE A 169 -11.92 -3.42 -4.66
CA ILE A 169 -10.54 -3.36 -4.14
C ILE A 169 -10.31 -4.49 -3.12
N ARG A 170 -11.25 -4.73 -2.22
CA ARG A 170 -11.15 -5.78 -1.21
C ARG A 170 -11.04 -7.17 -1.84
N ASN A 171 -11.89 -7.47 -2.83
CA ASN A 171 -11.85 -8.73 -3.56
C ASN A 171 -10.49 -8.91 -4.26
N TYR A 172 -9.99 -7.86 -4.91
CA TYR A 172 -8.66 -7.87 -5.50
C TYR A 172 -7.57 -8.17 -4.47
N LEU A 173 -7.58 -7.53 -3.29
CA LEU A 173 -6.60 -7.76 -2.22
C LEU A 173 -6.65 -9.21 -1.72
N GLN A 174 -7.83 -9.81 -1.60
CA GLN A 174 -7.96 -11.22 -1.20
C GLN A 174 -7.32 -12.16 -2.24
N GLU A 175 -7.55 -11.94 -3.52
CA GLU A 175 -6.92 -12.73 -4.58
C GLU A 175 -5.41 -12.50 -4.65
N TYR A 176 -4.95 -11.27 -4.47
CA TYR A 176 -3.52 -10.94 -4.42
C TYR A 176 -2.82 -11.69 -3.26
N MET A 177 -3.43 -11.73 -2.07
CA MET A 177 -2.91 -12.50 -0.92
C MET A 177 -2.97 -14.01 -1.17
N ALA A 178 -4.06 -14.52 -1.75
CA ALA A 178 -4.19 -15.93 -2.11
C ALA A 178 -3.11 -16.37 -3.11
N GLY A 179 -2.67 -15.47 -3.99
CA GLY A 179 -1.53 -15.65 -4.89
C GLY A 179 -0.16 -15.54 -4.22
N GLY A 180 -0.09 -15.35 -2.90
CA GLY A 180 1.15 -15.21 -2.14
C GLY A 180 1.67 -13.78 -2.00
N GLY A 181 0.94 -12.77 -2.48
CA GLY A 181 1.26 -11.37 -2.23
C GLY A 181 1.10 -11.01 -0.75
N ALA A 182 1.92 -10.10 -0.25
CA ALA A 182 1.81 -9.54 1.10
C ALA A 182 1.24 -8.13 1.05
N VAL A 183 0.39 -7.76 2.00
CA VAL A 183 -0.24 -6.43 2.05
C VAL A 183 0.10 -5.74 3.37
N VAL A 184 0.50 -4.48 3.28
CA VAL A 184 0.62 -3.57 4.44
C VAL A 184 -0.29 -2.39 4.19
N LEU A 185 -1.27 -2.16 5.05
CA LEU A 185 -2.19 -1.04 4.88
C LEU A 185 -2.41 -0.24 6.16
N THR A 186 -2.76 1.02 5.98
CA THR A 186 -3.38 1.82 7.04
C THR A 186 -4.87 1.95 6.72
N SER A 187 -5.71 1.89 7.73
CA SER A 187 -7.14 2.09 7.55
C SER A 187 -7.82 2.51 8.85
N HIS A 188 -8.95 3.19 8.70
CA HIS A 188 -9.91 3.47 9.75
C HIS A 188 -11.25 2.75 9.49
N GLU A 189 -11.32 1.89 8.47
CA GLU A 189 -12.52 1.16 8.07
C GLU A 189 -12.50 -0.27 8.61
N LEU A 190 -13.59 -0.64 9.31
CA LEU A 190 -13.74 -1.98 9.90
C LEU A 190 -13.59 -3.11 8.88
N ALA A 191 -14.17 -2.94 7.69
CA ALA A 191 -14.15 -3.96 6.64
C ALA A 191 -12.74 -4.22 6.09
N GLU A 192 -11.88 -3.21 6.05
CA GLU A 192 -10.49 -3.36 5.63
C GLU A 192 -9.64 -3.99 6.75
N LEU A 193 -9.84 -3.55 7.99
CA LEU A 193 -9.15 -4.11 9.14
C LEU A 193 -9.53 -5.57 9.40
N ALA A 194 -10.77 -5.96 9.09
CA ALA A 194 -11.23 -7.34 9.21
C ALA A 194 -10.52 -8.32 8.25
N MET A 195 -9.93 -7.84 7.16
CA MET A 195 -9.11 -8.67 6.26
C MET A 195 -7.68 -8.89 6.79
N CYS A 196 -7.25 -8.06 7.74
CA CYS A 196 -5.88 -8.14 8.23
C CYS A 196 -5.67 -9.40 9.08
N THR A 197 -4.61 -10.14 8.77
CA THR A 197 -4.16 -11.29 9.56
C THR A 197 -3.58 -10.85 10.90
N ASP A 198 -2.91 -9.71 10.87
CA ASP A 198 -2.32 -9.08 12.05
C ASP A 198 -2.60 -7.57 12.05
N MET A 199 -2.77 -7.01 13.24
CA MET A 199 -2.93 -5.57 13.44
C MET A 199 -1.86 -5.02 14.37
N TYR A 200 -1.41 -3.79 14.06
CA TYR A 200 -0.44 -3.07 14.87
C TYR A 200 -0.93 -1.66 15.16
N ALA A 201 -0.68 -1.19 16.38
CA ALA A 201 -0.90 0.19 16.78
C ALA A 201 0.40 0.99 16.69
N LEU A 202 0.39 2.09 15.97
CA LEU A 202 1.48 3.07 16.00
C LEU A 202 1.14 4.15 17.03
N LYS A 203 1.82 4.11 18.18
CA LYS A 203 1.61 5.03 19.30
C LYS A 203 2.95 5.39 19.95
N GLN A 204 3.12 6.65 20.33
CA GLN A 204 4.37 7.13 20.96
C GLN A 204 5.62 6.72 20.16
N CYS A 205 5.57 6.90 18.86
CA CYS A 205 6.64 6.57 17.89
C CYS A 205 6.99 5.07 17.76
N ARG A 206 6.26 4.17 18.42
CA ARG A 206 6.51 2.72 18.44
C ARG A 206 5.36 1.96 17.81
N LEU A 207 5.71 0.86 17.16
CA LEU A 207 4.75 -0.08 16.58
C LEU A 207 4.58 -1.26 17.54
N THR A 208 3.34 -1.51 17.98
CA THR A 208 3.02 -2.59 18.92
C THR A 208 1.96 -3.50 18.31
N LYS A 209 2.21 -4.81 18.30
CA LYS A 209 1.22 -5.78 17.83
C LYS A 209 0.02 -5.79 18.76
N ILE A 210 -1.17 -5.75 18.18
CA ILE A 210 -2.42 -5.85 18.90
C ILE A 210 -2.73 -7.34 19.05
N VAL A 211 -2.77 -7.82 20.30
CA VAL A 211 -3.09 -9.20 20.58
C VAL A 211 -4.60 -9.40 20.47
N ASN A 212 -5.04 -10.45 19.78
CA ASN A 212 -6.44 -10.79 19.56
C ASN A 212 -7.27 -10.79 20.86
N GLY A 213 -8.32 -10.00 20.89
CA GLY A 213 -9.25 -9.81 22.03
C GLY A 213 -9.99 -8.48 21.97
N SER A 214 -9.42 -7.46 21.34
CA SER A 214 -10.13 -6.21 21.06
C SER A 214 -10.79 -6.30 19.69
N SER A 215 -12.09 -6.03 19.62
CA SER A 215 -12.76 -5.95 18.32
C SER A 215 -12.15 -4.78 17.50
N ALA A 216 -12.15 -4.88 16.17
CA ALA A 216 -11.71 -3.78 15.31
C ALA A 216 -12.47 -2.48 15.65
N GLU A 217 -13.70 -2.58 16.15
CA GLU A 217 -14.50 -1.44 16.62
C GLU A 217 -13.92 -0.77 17.87
N GLU A 218 -13.45 -1.55 18.85
CA GLU A 218 -12.80 -1.02 20.07
C GLU A 218 -11.50 -0.30 19.72
N LEU A 219 -10.73 -0.86 18.78
CA LEU A 219 -9.48 -0.25 18.31
C LEU A 219 -9.73 1.07 17.61
N ILE A 220 -10.70 1.16 16.70
CA ILE A 220 -11.05 2.42 16.04
C ILE A 220 -11.52 3.47 17.05
N ARG A 221 -12.28 3.09 18.09
CA ARG A 221 -12.69 4.01 19.16
C ARG A 221 -11.51 4.53 19.99
N GLN A 222 -10.47 3.72 20.20
CA GLN A 222 -9.26 4.14 20.91
C GLN A 222 -8.39 5.13 20.12
N PHE A 223 -8.50 5.12 18.78
CA PHE A 223 -7.67 5.92 17.88
C PHE A 223 -8.44 7.00 17.09
N ARG A 224 -9.68 7.28 17.46
CA ARG A 224 -10.44 8.49 17.09
C ARG A 224 -10.29 9.55 18.18
#